data_8f8cdc2a7d6271755bf8d951f5f92450
#
_entry.id   8f8cdc2a7d6271755bf8d951f5f92450
#
_cell.length_a   1.000
_cell.length_b   1.000
_cell.length_c   1.000
_cell.angle_alpha   90.00
_cell.angle_beta   90.00
_cell.angle_gamma   90.00
#
_symmetry.space_group_name_H-M   'P 1'
#
loop_
_entity.id
_entity.type
_entity.pdbx_description
1 polymer ?
#
loop_
_entity_poly.entity_id
_entity_poly.type
_entity_poly.pdbx_seq_one_letter_code
_entity_poly.pdbx_strand_id
1 'polypeptide(L)'
;MCLGSCIAVSAQTLPLDSCIRKGKLANGLTYYIRHNAQTPGQADFYIAQRVGSILEKPEQRGLAHFLEHMAFNGTRNFPDGNGGERSVRNWCERNGIKFGADLNAYTSIDQTVYNISNAPVSKAGVTDTCLIILHDWAGSLLLKDNEIDQERGVIREEWRTRRSRMASQRMMENAMPVIYAGSKYADCLPI
;
A
#
# COMPACT_ATOMS: atom_id res chain seq x y z
N MET A 1 -17.10 -48.25 15.87
CA MET A 1 -16.80 -47.70 14.56
C MET A 1 -17.69 -46.46 14.34
N CYS A 2 -17.17 -45.26 14.62
CA CYS A 2 -17.88 -44.01 14.29
C CYS A 2 -17.50 -43.60 12.88
N LEU A 3 -18.44 -43.74 11.96
CA LEU A 3 -18.34 -43.16 10.61
C LEU A 3 -18.52 -41.64 10.73
N GLY A 4 -17.42 -40.91 10.71
CA GLY A 4 -17.44 -39.46 10.60
C GLY A 4 -17.88 -39.06 9.19
N SER A 5 -19.09 -38.55 9.04
CA SER A 5 -19.55 -37.90 7.81
C SER A 5 -18.79 -36.61 7.62
N CYS A 6 -17.79 -36.58 6.71
CA CYS A 6 -17.22 -35.34 6.22
C CYS A 6 -18.28 -34.59 5.42
N ILE A 7 -18.89 -33.55 5.99
CA ILE A 7 -19.71 -32.61 5.24
C ILE A 7 -18.74 -31.79 4.39
N ALA A 8 -18.75 -32.03 3.09
CA ALA A 8 -18.05 -31.17 2.14
C ALA A 8 -18.78 -29.82 2.08
N VAL A 9 -18.21 -28.81 2.76
CA VAL A 9 -18.69 -27.43 2.63
C VAL A 9 -18.19 -26.91 1.27
N SER A 10 -19.10 -26.85 0.31
CA SER A 10 -18.83 -26.18 -0.98
C SER A 10 -18.87 -24.67 -0.75
N ALA A 11 -17.70 -24.02 -0.75
CA ALA A 11 -17.63 -22.57 -0.72
C ALA A 11 -18.13 -22.00 -2.05
N GLN A 12 -19.31 -21.40 -2.03
CA GLN A 12 -19.83 -20.67 -3.17
C GLN A 12 -19.14 -19.31 -3.26
N THR A 13 -18.48 -19.04 -4.39
CA THR A 13 -17.91 -17.71 -4.65
C THR A 13 -19.03 -16.68 -4.69
N LEU A 14 -18.90 -15.64 -3.87
CA LEU A 14 -19.86 -14.52 -3.92
C LEU A 14 -19.78 -13.85 -5.29
N PRO A 15 -20.94 -13.50 -5.90
CA PRO A 15 -20.96 -12.77 -7.15
C PRO A 15 -20.33 -11.38 -6.95
N LEU A 16 -19.62 -10.90 -7.98
CA LEU A 16 -19.12 -9.53 -7.99
C LEU A 16 -20.31 -8.56 -8.01
N ASP A 17 -20.22 -7.47 -7.23
CA ASP A 17 -21.21 -6.38 -7.28
C ASP A 17 -21.37 -5.90 -8.73
N SER A 18 -22.59 -5.87 -9.24
CA SER A 18 -22.91 -5.47 -10.62
C SER A 18 -22.52 -4.01 -10.94
N CYS A 19 -22.33 -3.18 -9.91
CA CYS A 19 -21.85 -1.81 -10.06
C CYS A 19 -20.33 -1.72 -10.28
N ILE A 20 -19.60 -2.83 -10.15
CA ILE A 20 -18.15 -2.88 -10.34
C ILE A 20 -17.80 -3.31 -11.75
N ARG A 21 -17.07 -2.46 -12.47
CA ARG A 21 -16.41 -2.82 -13.72
C ARG A 21 -15.05 -3.41 -13.41
N LYS A 22 -14.85 -4.68 -13.72
CA LYS A 22 -13.57 -5.38 -13.60
C LYS A 22 -12.98 -5.61 -14.97
N GLY A 23 -11.68 -5.38 -15.12
CA GLY A 23 -10.95 -5.70 -16.36
C GLY A 23 -9.50 -6.03 -16.08
N LYS A 24 -8.78 -6.41 -17.14
CA LYS A 24 -7.36 -6.73 -17.10
C LYS A 24 -6.65 -6.04 -18.26
N LEU A 25 -5.56 -5.35 -17.98
CA LEU A 25 -4.72 -4.73 -18.99
C LEU A 25 -3.81 -5.77 -19.67
N ALA A 26 -3.24 -5.42 -20.83
CA ALA A 26 -2.36 -6.30 -21.59
C ALA A 26 -1.12 -6.76 -20.79
N ASN A 27 -0.63 -5.93 -19.87
CA ASN A 27 0.47 -6.26 -18.96
C ASN A 27 0.08 -7.15 -17.77
N GLY A 28 -1.19 -7.56 -17.67
CA GLY A 28 -1.68 -8.44 -16.61
C GLY A 28 -2.27 -7.72 -15.38
N LEU A 29 -2.16 -6.39 -15.29
CA LEU A 29 -2.75 -5.62 -14.18
C LEU A 29 -4.27 -5.72 -14.22
N THR A 30 -4.87 -6.12 -13.09
CA THR A 30 -6.33 -6.15 -12.92
C THR A 30 -6.80 -4.83 -12.35
N TYR A 31 -7.85 -4.27 -12.92
CA TYR A 31 -8.46 -3.05 -12.42
C TYR A 31 -9.93 -3.25 -12.05
N TYR A 32 -10.38 -2.42 -11.12
CA TYR A 32 -11.77 -2.34 -10.67
C TYR A 32 -12.20 -0.87 -10.69
N ILE A 33 -13.35 -0.59 -11.28
CA ILE A 33 -13.93 0.75 -11.30
C ILE A 33 -15.36 0.64 -10.75
N ARG A 34 -15.65 1.44 -9.73
CA ARG A 34 -16.98 1.52 -9.14
C ARG A 34 -17.45 2.98 -9.14
N HIS A 35 -18.63 3.22 -9.68
CA HIS A 35 -19.29 4.52 -9.54
C HIS A 35 -19.80 4.69 -8.11
N ASN A 36 -19.53 5.85 -7.50
CA ASN A 36 -20.01 6.23 -6.18
C ASN A 36 -20.51 7.67 -6.25
N ALA A 37 -21.77 7.89 -5.84
CA ALA A 37 -22.40 9.20 -5.88
C ALA A 37 -22.46 9.91 -4.50
N GLN A 38 -21.83 9.35 -3.47
CA GLN A 38 -21.88 9.92 -2.11
C GLN A 38 -21.23 11.29 -2.02
N THR A 39 -20.10 11.48 -2.73
CA THR A 39 -19.40 12.77 -2.77
C THR A 39 -19.20 13.16 -4.23
N PRO A 40 -20.14 13.98 -4.80
CA PRO A 40 -20.03 14.40 -6.19
C PRO A 40 -18.74 15.16 -6.48
N GLY A 41 -18.12 14.86 -7.62
CA GLY A 41 -16.88 15.53 -8.06
C GLY A 41 -15.61 15.09 -7.38
N GLN A 42 -15.66 14.03 -6.54
CA GLN A 42 -14.49 13.40 -5.93
C GLN A 42 -14.35 11.96 -6.37
N ALA A 43 -13.12 11.45 -6.34
CA ALA A 43 -12.82 10.05 -6.56
C ALA A 43 -11.66 9.58 -5.68
N ASP A 44 -11.65 8.28 -5.40
CA ASP A 44 -10.58 7.59 -4.70
C ASP A 44 -9.83 6.70 -5.68
N PHE A 45 -8.50 6.74 -5.59
CA PHE A 45 -7.58 5.96 -6.42
C PHE A 45 -6.74 5.07 -5.52
N TYR A 46 -6.67 3.78 -5.84
CA TYR A 46 -5.89 2.80 -5.10
C TYR A 46 -5.02 1.98 -6.04
N ILE A 47 -3.80 1.68 -5.60
CA ILE A 47 -3.02 0.59 -6.16
C ILE A 47 -2.63 -0.37 -5.04
N ALA A 48 -3.01 -1.64 -5.19
CA ALA A 48 -2.64 -2.71 -4.27
C ALA A 48 -1.65 -3.64 -4.96
N GLN A 49 -0.49 -3.78 -4.37
CA GLN A 49 0.57 -4.67 -4.83
C GLN A 49 0.65 -5.87 -3.90
N ARG A 50 0.77 -7.08 -4.44
CA ARG A 50 1.00 -8.31 -3.67
C ARG A 50 2.48 -8.40 -3.27
N VAL A 51 2.95 -7.35 -2.61
CA VAL A 51 4.31 -7.19 -2.10
C VAL A 51 4.20 -6.79 -0.64
N GLY A 52 4.78 -7.57 0.24
CA GLY A 52 4.79 -7.32 1.68
C GLY A 52 5.93 -8.09 2.33
N SER A 53 6.01 -8.03 3.65
CA SER A 53 7.11 -8.65 4.41
C SER A 53 7.23 -10.17 4.21
N ILE A 54 6.19 -10.85 3.74
CA ILE A 54 6.23 -12.28 3.42
C ILE A 54 7.20 -12.64 2.27
N LEU A 55 7.52 -11.68 1.41
CA LEU A 55 8.47 -11.88 0.31
C LEU A 55 9.92 -11.62 0.73
N GLU A 56 10.13 -11.05 1.90
CA GLU A 56 11.45 -10.70 2.41
C GLU A 56 12.19 -11.95 2.90
N LYS A 57 13.50 -11.95 2.68
CA LYS A 57 14.41 -12.87 3.36
C LYS A 57 14.76 -12.30 4.74
N PRO A 58 15.26 -13.13 5.69
CA PRO A 58 15.62 -12.65 7.03
C PRO A 58 16.56 -11.43 7.03
N GLU A 59 17.52 -11.41 6.09
CA GLU A 59 18.48 -10.30 5.91
C GLU A 59 17.91 -9.08 5.19
N GLN A 60 16.69 -9.18 4.68
CA GLN A 60 15.98 -8.14 3.92
C GLN A 60 14.77 -7.56 4.66
N ARG A 61 14.65 -7.85 5.96
CA ARG A 61 13.49 -7.40 6.74
C ARG A 61 13.33 -5.89 6.72
N GLY A 62 12.10 -5.45 6.39
CA GLY A 62 11.73 -4.05 6.29
C GLY A 62 11.86 -3.45 4.89
N LEU A 63 12.32 -4.20 3.87
CA LEU A 63 12.44 -3.66 2.52
C LEU A 63 11.10 -3.33 1.87
N ALA A 64 10.03 -4.08 2.15
CA ALA A 64 8.71 -3.78 1.62
C ALA A 64 8.20 -2.43 2.16
N HIS A 65 8.33 -2.21 3.47
CA HIS A 65 8.00 -0.95 4.12
C HIS A 65 8.92 0.20 3.66
N PHE A 66 10.21 -0.10 3.49
CA PHE A 66 11.16 0.87 2.93
C PHE A 66 10.77 1.34 1.52
N LEU A 67 10.35 0.42 0.64
CA LEU A 67 9.88 0.77 -0.70
C LEU A 67 8.58 1.58 -0.67
N GLU A 68 7.72 1.35 0.31
CA GLU A 68 6.53 2.17 0.53
C GLU A 68 6.91 3.64 0.76
N HIS A 69 7.85 3.91 1.66
CA HIS A 69 8.37 5.26 1.91
C HIS A 69 9.03 5.87 0.66
N MET A 70 9.82 5.07 -0.06
CA MET A 70 10.49 5.53 -1.28
C MET A 70 9.52 5.93 -2.40
N ALA A 71 8.27 5.47 -2.35
CA ALA A 71 7.24 5.89 -3.30
C ALA A 71 6.90 7.39 -3.21
N PHE A 72 7.19 8.03 -2.07
CA PHE A 72 7.02 9.47 -1.86
C PHE A 72 8.32 10.25 -2.06
N ASN A 73 9.46 9.57 -2.23
CA ASN A 73 10.80 10.14 -2.31
C ASN A 73 11.36 10.19 -3.74
N GLY A 74 10.49 10.40 -4.71
CA GLY A 74 10.83 10.63 -6.10
C GLY A 74 10.42 9.50 -7.03
N THR A 75 9.67 9.87 -8.06
CA THR A 75 9.24 9.00 -9.15
C THR A 75 9.61 9.62 -10.50
N ARG A 76 9.40 8.87 -11.58
CA ARG A 76 9.73 9.36 -12.94
C ARG A 76 9.10 10.70 -13.26
N ASN A 77 7.80 10.86 -12.97
CA ASN A 77 7.05 12.06 -13.30
C ASN A 77 7.05 13.10 -12.15
N PHE A 78 7.39 12.68 -10.94
CA PHE A 78 7.51 13.52 -9.74
C PHE A 78 8.90 13.32 -9.12
N PRO A 79 9.95 13.92 -9.71
CA PRO A 79 11.33 13.53 -9.41
C PRO A 79 11.88 14.05 -8.10
N ASP A 80 11.20 14.97 -7.42
CA ASP A 80 11.68 15.53 -6.17
C ASP A 80 11.26 14.63 -4.99
N GLY A 81 12.08 14.60 -3.95
CA GLY A 81 11.78 13.91 -2.69
C GLY A 81 10.64 14.59 -1.94
N ASN A 82 10.24 13.96 -0.83
CA ASN A 82 9.10 14.37 -0.02
C ASN A 82 9.20 15.84 0.41
N GLY A 83 8.23 16.65 -0.02
CA GLY A 83 8.20 18.10 0.21
C GLY A 83 8.87 18.98 -0.85
N GLY A 84 9.56 18.40 -1.84
CA GLY A 84 10.07 19.14 -2.99
C GLY A 84 8.95 19.65 -3.91
N GLU A 85 9.26 20.67 -4.71
CA GLU A 85 8.24 21.35 -5.53
C GLU A 85 7.52 20.42 -6.52
N ARG A 86 8.28 19.49 -7.12
CA ARG A 86 7.78 18.50 -8.08
C ARG A 86 7.58 17.12 -7.44
N SER A 87 7.26 17.06 -6.14
CA SER A 87 6.92 15.83 -5.45
C SER A 87 5.44 15.48 -5.61
N VAL A 88 5.12 14.19 -5.47
CA VAL A 88 3.72 13.71 -5.40
C VAL A 88 2.96 14.44 -4.30
N ARG A 89 3.57 14.57 -3.12
CA ARG A 89 2.96 15.24 -1.97
C ARG A 89 2.59 16.68 -2.29
N ASN A 90 3.52 17.48 -2.82
CA ASN A 90 3.29 18.88 -3.11
C ASN A 90 2.21 19.06 -4.18
N TRP A 91 2.20 18.21 -5.22
CA TRP A 91 1.14 18.22 -6.22
C TRP A 91 -0.23 17.92 -5.59
N CYS A 92 -0.32 16.91 -4.73
CA CYS A 92 -1.55 16.55 -4.04
C CYS A 92 -2.05 17.70 -3.16
N GLU A 93 -1.19 18.30 -2.33
CA GLU A 93 -1.54 19.40 -1.43
C GLU A 93 -2.05 20.63 -2.21
N ARG A 94 -1.41 20.99 -3.32
CA ARG A 94 -1.87 22.08 -4.22
C ARG A 94 -3.25 21.80 -4.83
N ASN A 95 -3.64 20.55 -4.94
CA ASN A 95 -4.96 20.15 -5.43
C ASN A 95 -5.99 19.90 -4.31
N GLY A 96 -5.63 20.15 -3.05
CA GLY A 96 -6.51 19.98 -1.90
C GLY A 96 -6.55 18.56 -1.33
N ILE A 97 -5.65 17.67 -1.78
CA ILE A 97 -5.48 16.31 -1.30
C ILE A 97 -4.44 16.33 -0.17
N LYS A 98 -4.85 16.08 1.06
CA LYS A 98 -4.01 16.25 2.26
C LYS A 98 -3.14 15.01 2.52
N PHE A 99 -1.83 15.23 2.73
CA PHE A 99 -0.94 14.16 3.13
C PHE A 99 -1.32 13.60 4.51
N GLY A 100 -1.26 12.28 4.65
CA GLY A 100 -1.63 11.55 5.86
C GLY A 100 -3.14 11.31 6.03
N ALA A 101 -3.99 12.17 5.47
CA ALA A 101 -5.44 12.00 5.51
C ALA A 101 -5.99 11.40 4.20
N ASP A 102 -5.66 12.02 3.08
CA ASP A 102 -6.17 11.64 1.76
C ASP A 102 -5.11 10.93 0.91
N LEU A 103 -3.84 11.35 1.01
CA LEU A 103 -2.69 10.73 0.38
C LEU A 103 -1.98 9.87 1.43
N ASN A 104 -1.97 8.55 1.27
CA ASN A 104 -1.41 7.64 2.25
C ASN A 104 -0.95 6.32 1.61
N ALA A 105 -0.25 5.49 2.40
CA ALA A 105 0.09 4.13 2.06
C ALA A 105 0.18 3.26 3.33
N TYR A 106 0.20 1.97 3.15
CA TYR A 106 0.54 1.02 4.22
C TYR A 106 1.14 -0.26 3.65
N THR A 107 2.03 -0.86 4.40
CA THR A 107 2.60 -2.18 4.14
C THR A 107 2.12 -3.18 5.18
N SER A 108 1.65 -4.33 4.72
CA SER A 108 1.30 -5.48 5.54
C SER A 108 2.20 -6.68 5.26
N ILE A 109 1.83 -7.85 5.79
CA ILE A 109 2.58 -9.09 5.55
C ILE A 109 2.56 -9.47 4.07
N ASP A 110 1.42 -9.32 3.39
CA ASP A 110 1.17 -9.85 2.04
C ASP A 110 0.89 -8.79 0.97
N GLN A 111 0.76 -7.54 1.36
CA GLN A 111 0.46 -6.45 0.42
C GLN A 111 0.99 -5.10 0.86
N THR A 112 1.24 -4.25 -0.13
CA THR A 112 1.44 -2.80 0.03
C THR A 112 0.37 -2.09 -0.77
N VAL A 113 -0.31 -1.14 -0.14
CA VAL A 113 -1.40 -0.36 -0.75
C VAL A 113 -1.07 1.12 -0.65
N TYR A 114 -1.24 1.81 -1.75
CA TYR A 114 -1.15 3.28 -1.84
C TYR A 114 -2.51 3.83 -2.22
N ASN A 115 -2.90 4.96 -1.66
CA ASN A 115 -4.17 5.60 -1.98
C ASN A 115 -4.06 7.12 -2.13
N ILE A 116 -4.90 7.62 -3.01
CA ILE A 116 -5.22 9.04 -3.17
C ILE A 116 -6.74 9.13 -3.03
N SER A 117 -7.20 9.61 -1.89
CA SER A 117 -8.64 9.72 -1.58
C SER A 117 -9.12 11.15 -1.76
N ASN A 118 -10.43 11.32 -1.91
CA ASN A 118 -11.09 12.62 -2.04
C ASN A 118 -10.51 13.51 -3.15
N ALA A 119 -9.90 12.94 -4.19
CA ALA A 119 -9.32 13.69 -5.29
C ALA A 119 -10.41 14.49 -6.05
N PRO A 120 -10.25 15.82 -6.24
CA PRO A 120 -11.28 16.65 -6.87
C PRO A 120 -11.29 16.49 -8.40
N VAL A 121 -11.88 15.38 -8.87
CA VAL A 121 -11.90 15.01 -10.30
C VAL A 121 -12.75 15.92 -11.18
N SER A 122 -13.50 16.86 -10.60
CA SER A 122 -14.12 17.95 -11.32
C SER A 122 -13.12 18.95 -11.89
N LYS A 123 -11.89 19.01 -11.34
CA LYS A 123 -10.79 19.82 -11.89
C LYS A 123 -10.15 19.09 -13.07
N ALA A 124 -9.93 19.82 -14.17
CA ALA A 124 -9.27 19.28 -15.35
C ALA A 124 -7.89 18.74 -15.03
N GLY A 125 -7.54 17.56 -15.56
CA GLY A 125 -6.24 16.91 -15.43
C GLY A 125 -5.99 16.19 -14.11
N VAL A 126 -6.84 16.34 -13.08
CA VAL A 126 -6.62 15.65 -11.79
C VAL A 126 -6.74 14.14 -11.94
N THR A 127 -7.74 13.64 -12.65
CA THR A 127 -7.90 12.20 -12.89
C THR A 127 -6.68 11.61 -13.57
N ASP A 128 -6.22 12.23 -14.65
CA ASP A 128 -5.06 11.74 -15.43
C ASP A 128 -3.79 11.75 -14.59
N THR A 129 -3.58 12.81 -13.80
CA THR A 129 -2.41 12.90 -12.93
C THR A 129 -2.45 11.88 -11.80
N CYS A 130 -3.60 11.61 -11.19
CA CYS A 130 -3.72 10.53 -10.20
C CYS A 130 -3.38 9.17 -10.81
N LEU A 131 -3.82 8.89 -12.04
CA LEU A 131 -3.46 7.66 -12.75
C LEU A 131 -1.96 7.58 -13.07
N ILE A 132 -1.31 8.70 -13.41
CA ILE A 132 0.14 8.79 -13.60
C ILE A 132 0.88 8.48 -12.29
N ILE A 133 0.40 9.02 -11.17
CA ILE A 133 0.98 8.72 -9.85
C ILE A 133 0.88 7.22 -9.54
N LEU A 134 -0.30 6.59 -9.74
CA LEU A 134 -0.45 5.15 -9.56
C LEU A 134 0.48 4.34 -10.48
N HIS A 135 0.63 4.77 -11.73
CA HIS A 135 1.55 4.15 -12.68
C HIS A 135 3.00 4.23 -12.18
N ASP A 136 3.42 5.39 -11.68
CA ASP A 136 4.77 5.58 -11.17
C ASP A 136 5.03 4.73 -9.92
N TRP A 137 4.08 4.63 -9.02
CA TRP A 137 4.16 3.74 -7.85
C TRP A 137 4.22 2.26 -8.23
N ALA A 138 3.64 1.89 -9.36
CA ALA A 138 3.69 0.51 -9.84
C ALA A 138 5.08 0.04 -10.27
N GLY A 139 5.98 0.96 -10.68
CA GLY A 139 7.30 0.52 -11.17
C GLY A 139 8.20 1.62 -11.72
N SER A 140 8.04 2.87 -11.27
CA SER A 140 8.86 3.99 -11.76
C SER A 140 9.45 4.84 -10.64
N LEU A 141 9.78 4.21 -9.49
CA LEU A 141 10.50 4.86 -8.40
C LEU A 141 11.94 5.15 -8.80
N LEU A 142 12.46 6.30 -8.42
CA LEU A 142 13.83 6.71 -8.78
C LEU A 142 14.90 6.12 -7.88
N LEU A 143 14.59 5.80 -6.63
CA LEU A 143 15.50 5.18 -5.65
C LEU A 143 16.87 5.88 -5.57
N LYS A 144 16.88 7.20 -5.46
CA LYS A 144 18.10 7.99 -5.40
C LYS A 144 18.87 7.71 -4.12
N ASP A 145 20.18 7.60 -4.18
CA ASP A 145 21.06 7.24 -3.04
C ASP A 145 20.87 8.17 -1.85
N ASN A 146 20.82 9.48 -2.09
CA ASN A 146 20.62 10.48 -1.03
C ASN A 146 19.27 10.33 -0.32
N GLU A 147 18.20 10.03 -1.06
CA GLU A 147 16.87 9.79 -0.50
C GLU A 147 16.84 8.46 0.28
N ILE A 148 17.49 7.42 -0.23
CA ILE A 148 17.65 6.15 0.45
C ILE A 148 18.35 6.32 1.80
N ASP A 149 19.46 7.07 1.83
CA ASP A 149 20.24 7.27 3.05
C ASP A 149 19.46 8.07 4.10
N GLN A 150 18.72 9.08 3.69
CA GLN A 150 17.83 9.84 4.59
C GLN A 150 16.71 8.96 5.15
N GLU A 151 16.02 8.20 4.28
CA GLU A 151 14.86 7.41 4.65
C GLU A 151 15.20 6.24 5.59
N ARG A 152 16.41 5.70 5.51
CA ARG A 152 16.91 4.71 6.49
C ARG A 152 16.83 5.22 7.94
N GLY A 153 17.12 6.50 8.14
CA GLY A 153 17.02 7.15 9.45
C GLY A 153 15.58 7.24 9.92
N VAL A 154 14.68 7.63 9.03
CA VAL A 154 13.23 7.77 9.31
C VAL A 154 12.61 6.44 9.72
N ILE A 155 12.83 5.38 8.95
CA ILE A 155 12.27 4.04 9.24
C ILE A 155 12.81 3.46 10.55
N ARG A 156 14.11 3.63 10.81
CA ARG A 156 14.71 3.17 12.08
C ARG A 156 14.09 3.89 13.28
N GLU A 157 13.83 5.18 13.15
CA GLU A 157 13.20 5.97 14.22
C GLU A 157 11.71 5.61 14.39
N GLU A 158 11.01 5.37 13.29
CA GLU A 158 9.63 4.91 13.32
C GLU A 158 9.50 3.55 14.03
N TRP A 159 10.34 2.58 13.66
CA TRP A 159 10.38 1.27 14.32
C TRP A 159 10.69 1.41 15.81
N ARG A 160 11.70 2.21 16.16
CA ARG A 160 12.05 2.48 17.56
C ARG A 160 10.88 3.07 18.35
N THR A 161 10.19 4.03 17.77
CA THR A 161 9.04 4.70 18.38
C THR A 161 7.86 3.77 18.55
N ARG A 162 7.50 3.00 17.53
CA ARG A 162 6.42 2.01 17.60
C ARG A 162 6.72 0.96 18.66
N ARG A 163 7.90 0.35 18.62
CA ARG A 163 8.26 -0.71 19.55
C ARG A 163 8.34 -0.24 20.99
N SER A 164 8.88 0.95 21.26
CA SER A 164 9.03 1.45 22.61
C SER A 164 7.71 1.94 23.23
N ARG A 165 6.83 2.53 22.42
CA ARG A 165 5.60 3.18 22.92
C ARG A 165 4.36 2.29 22.89
N MET A 166 4.30 1.28 22.03
CA MET A 166 3.13 0.43 21.86
C MET A 166 3.36 -0.95 22.47
N ALA A 167 2.77 -1.21 23.62
CA ALA A 167 2.79 -2.55 24.25
C ALA A 167 2.16 -3.61 23.33
N SER A 168 1.12 -3.24 22.57
CA SER A 168 0.49 -4.11 21.58
C SER A 168 1.46 -4.57 20.49
N GLN A 169 2.37 -3.71 20.02
CA GLN A 169 3.38 -4.08 19.03
C GLN A 169 4.32 -5.16 19.61
N ARG A 170 4.83 -4.96 20.82
CA ARG A 170 5.69 -5.96 21.48
C ARG A 170 4.98 -7.28 21.74
N MET A 171 3.69 -7.21 22.09
CA MET A 171 2.86 -8.39 22.28
C MET A 171 2.70 -9.16 20.96
N MET A 172 2.42 -8.48 19.87
CA MET A 172 2.30 -9.09 18.54
C MET A 172 3.61 -9.72 18.08
N GLU A 173 4.75 -9.05 18.25
CA GLU A 173 6.07 -9.58 17.91
C GLU A 173 6.36 -10.94 18.63
N ASN A 174 5.87 -11.11 19.86
CA ASN A 174 6.03 -12.35 20.60
C ASN A 174 4.93 -13.39 20.31
N ALA A 175 3.71 -12.96 20.05
CA ALA A 175 2.56 -13.85 19.87
C ALA A 175 2.50 -14.44 18.44
N MET A 176 2.82 -13.65 17.42
CA MET A 176 2.69 -14.07 16.01
C MET A 176 3.52 -15.32 15.66
N PRO A 177 4.79 -15.46 16.09
CA PRO A 177 5.55 -16.68 15.85
C PRO A 177 4.89 -17.93 16.42
N VAL A 178 4.18 -17.80 17.55
CA VAL A 178 3.47 -18.91 18.19
C VAL A 178 2.15 -19.21 17.50
N ILE A 179 1.35 -18.16 17.21
CA ILE A 179 0.03 -18.28 16.58
C ILE A 179 0.14 -18.89 15.17
N TYR A 180 1.15 -18.47 14.42
CA TYR A 180 1.36 -18.90 13.04
C TYR A 180 2.50 -19.93 12.89
N ALA A 181 2.84 -20.63 13.98
CA ALA A 181 3.89 -21.66 13.96
C ALA A 181 3.66 -22.66 12.81
N GLY A 182 4.73 -22.97 12.07
CA GLY A 182 4.68 -23.85 10.90
C GLY A 182 4.23 -23.20 9.61
N SER A 183 3.93 -21.90 9.60
CA SER A 183 3.67 -21.12 8.39
C SER A 183 4.71 -20.01 8.22
N LYS A 184 4.86 -19.49 6.98
CA LYS A 184 5.75 -18.36 6.71
C LYS A 184 5.34 -17.08 7.43
N TYR A 185 4.08 -16.96 7.83
CA TYR A 185 3.59 -15.80 8.60
C TYR A 185 4.22 -15.67 9.99
N ALA A 186 4.76 -16.74 10.55
CA ALA A 186 5.41 -16.72 11.86
C ALA A 186 6.62 -15.76 11.91
N ASP A 187 7.35 -15.64 10.79
CA ASP A 187 8.63 -14.92 10.74
C ASP A 187 8.60 -13.65 9.87
N CYS A 188 7.43 -13.24 9.39
CA CYS A 188 7.28 -12.19 8.38
C CYS A 188 6.55 -10.94 8.88
N LEU A 189 6.67 -10.58 10.16
CA LEU A 189 6.09 -9.33 10.65
C LEU A 189 6.73 -8.12 9.95
N PRO A 190 5.93 -7.16 9.43
CA PRO A 190 6.45 -5.91 8.91
C PRO A 190 7.17 -5.12 10.01
N ILE A 191 8.21 -4.43 9.62
CA ILE A 191 8.94 -3.52 10.52
C ILE A 191 8.27 -2.15 10.50
#